data_2cdfc1be634c40a9362590e94249bb71
#
_entry.id   2cdfc1be634c40a9362590e94249bb71
#
_cell.length_a   1.000
_cell.length_b   1.000
_cell.length_c   1.000
_cell.angle_alpha   90.00
_cell.angle_beta   90.00
_cell.angle_gamma   90.00
#
_symmetry.space_group_name_H-M   'P 1'
#
loop_
_entity.id
_entity.type
_entity.pdbx_description
1 polymer ?
#
loop_
_entity_poly.entity_id
_entity_poly.type
_entity_poly.pdbx_seq_one_letter_code
_entity_poly.pdbx_strand_id
1 'polypeptide(L)'
;MLQVALTFVGLSVAMVGCTKQATFFANSDPALNRKPAEFSADAANRHPFKADLPKAGAADGVARLDYTLEVVQLTNLSSEQWDEVEVWVNGKYVVYVPKIEAGRLRTLNFKMFYDGRGNTIPKSVNGQPRIQSVQILRNGAIYDVPSKIAI
;
A
#
# COMPACT_ATOMS: atom_id res chain seq x y z
N MET A 1 64.81 53.16 1.08
CA MET A 1 63.40 52.90 1.22
C MET A 1 63.13 51.51 0.70
N LEU A 2 62.91 50.55 1.60
CA LEU A 2 62.79 49.15 1.26
C LEU A 2 61.33 48.82 1.37
N GLN A 3 60.66 48.43 0.24
CA GLN A 3 59.23 48.06 0.22
C GLN A 3 59.17 46.56 0.31
N VAL A 4 58.59 46.05 1.42
CA VAL A 4 58.34 44.63 1.63
C VAL A 4 56.94 44.35 1.13
N ALA A 5 56.82 43.54 0.09
CA ALA A 5 55.55 43.03 -0.42
C ALA A 5 55.16 41.77 0.37
N LEU A 6 54.05 41.86 1.08
CA LEU A 6 53.45 40.74 1.83
C LEU A 6 52.50 40.00 0.91
N THR A 7 52.85 38.78 0.48
CA THR A 7 52.00 37.90 -0.32
C THR A 7 51.15 37.08 0.62
N PHE A 8 49.82 37.32 0.64
CA PHE A 8 48.84 36.49 1.33
C PHE A 8 48.51 35.27 0.45
N VAL A 9 48.93 34.10 0.88
CA VAL A 9 48.49 32.84 0.31
C VAL A 9 47.18 32.42 1.03
N GLY A 10 46.07 32.58 0.34
CA GLY A 10 44.79 32.15 0.81
C GLY A 10 44.65 30.62 0.69
N LEU A 11 44.61 29.92 1.81
CA LEU A 11 44.35 28.48 1.88
C LEU A 11 42.85 28.25 1.84
N SER A 12 42.29 27.93 0.66
CA SER A 12 40.88 27.52 0.49
C SER A 12 40.72 26.09 0.94
N VAL A 13 40.22 25.90 2.14
CA VAL A 13 39.79 24.57 2.62
C VAL A 13 38.41 24.25 2.00
N ALA A 14 38.41 23.43 0.96
CA ALA A 14 37.19 22.84 0.42
C ALA A 14 36.67 21.80 1.43
N MET A 15 35.64 22.15 2.19
CA MET A 15 34.88 21.20 2.99
C MET A 15 34.02 20.33 2.07
N VAL A 16 34.53 19.18 1.68
CA VAL A 16 33.72 18.11 1.08
C VAL A 16 32.94 17.48 2.20
N GLY A 17 31.76 18.05 2.46
CA GLY A 17 30.78 17.47 3.35
C GLY A 17 30.14 16.23 2.73
N CYS A 18 30.75 15.05 2.89
CA CYS A 18 30.03 13.80 2.70
C CYS A 18 29.00 13.65 3.81
N THR A 19 27.80 14.17 3.61
CA THR A 19 26.64 13.78 4.39
C THR A 19 26.25 12.37 3.97
N LYS A 20 26.88 11.36 4.56
CA LYS A 20 26.29 10.02 4.60
C LYS A 20 25.01 10.18 5.43
N GLN A 21 23.85 10.20 4.76
CA GLN A 21 22.58 10.00 5.44
C GLN A 21 22.71 8.69 6.22
N ALA A 22 22.70 8.79 7.54
CA ALA A 22 22.65 7.61 8.39
C ALA A 22 21.35 6.89 8.06
N THR A 23 21.43 5.77 7.36
CA THR A 23 20.30 4.86 7.17
C THR A 23 20.02 4.27 8.53
N PHE A 24 18.85 4.58 9.10
CA PHE A 24 18.38 4.08 10.40
C PHE A 24 18.28 2.55 10.44
N PHE A 25 18.38 1.89 9.30
CA PHE A 25 18.35 0.44 9.16
C PHE A 25 19.65 -0.03 8.53
N ALA A 26 20.43 -0.78 9.29
CA ALA A 26 21.74 -1.30 8.89
C ALA A 26 21.69 -2.32 7.73
N ASN A 27 20.51 -2.76 7.32
CA ASN A 27 20.24 -3.65 6.20
C ASN A 27 19.05 -3.14 5.39
N SER A 28 19.20 -2.01 4.71
CA SER A 28 18.23 -1.65 3.68
C SER A 28 18.52 -2.48 2.43
N ASP A 29 17.86 -3.60 2.29
CA ASP A 29 17.78 -4.32 1.03
C ASP A 29 17.35 -3.33 -0.06
N PRO A 30 18.13 -3.15 -1.15
CA PRO A 30 17.76 -2.28 -2.26
C PRO A 30 16.35 -2.61 -2.81
N ALA A 31 15.90 -3.87 -2.68
CA ALA A 31 14.56 -4.28 -3.03
C ALA A 31 13.46 -3.59 -2.20
N LEU A 32 13.77 -3.11 -1.00
CA LEU A 32 12.83 -2.36 -0.15
C LEU A 32 12.72 -0.87 -0.54
N ASN A 33 13.64 -0.37 -1.36
CA ASN A 33 13.68 1.01 -1.84
C ASN A 33 13.00 1.19 -3.21
N ARG A 34 12.15 0.26 -3.62
CA ARG A 34 11.41 0.36 -4.88
C ARG A 34 10.46 1.56 -4.88
N LYS A 35 10.37 2.23 -6.02
CA LYS A 35 9.35 3.27 -6.21
C LYS A 35 7.95 2.65 -6.10
N PRO A 36 6.96 3.37 -5.57
CA PRO A 36 5.58 2.86 -5.48
C PRO A 36 5.04 2.28 -6.79
N ALA A 37 5.38 2.89 -7.94
CA ALA A 37 4.99 2.40 -9.26
C ALA A 37 5.60 1.03 -9.63
N GLU A 38 6.84 0.76 -9.23
CA GLU A 38 7.49 -0.53 -9.46
C GLU A 38 6.89 -1.62 -8.58
N PHE A 39 6.61 -1.26 -7.32
CA PHE A 39 5.95 -2.18 -6.40
C PHE A 39 4.53 -2.53 -6.85
N SER A 40 3.78 -1.56 -7.36
CA SER A 40 2.42 -1.77 -7.84
C SER A 40 2.37 -2.57 -9.14
N ALA A 41 3.30 -2.33 -10.08
CA ALA A 41 3.40 -3.13 -11.29
C ALA A 41 3.71 -4.60 -10.98
N ASP A 42 4.62 -4.83 -10.05
CA ASP A 42 4.95 -6.18 -9.58
C ASP A 42 3.76 -6.84 -8.85
N ALA A 43 3.03 -6.10 -8.02
CA ALA A 43 1.82 -6.59 -7.36
C ALA A 43 0.70 -6.90 -8.37
N ALA A 44 0.47 -6.04 -9.36
CA ALA A 44 -0.52 -6.26 -10.41
C ALA A 44 -0.18 -7.46 -11.30
N ASN A 45 1.11 -7.70 -11.56
CA ASN A 45 1.55 -8.89 -12.32
C ASN A 45 1.37 -10.18 -11.52
N ARG A 46 1.62 -10.14 -10.21
CA ARG A 46 1.44 -11.32 -9.34
C ARG A 46 -0.01 -11.62 -9.01
N HIS A 47 -0.84 -10.60 -8.92
CA HIS A 47 -2.24 -10.68 -8.55
C HIS A 47 -3.13 -9.96 -9.57
N PRO A 48 -3.15 -10.41 -10.87
CA PRO A 48 -4.03 -9.83 -11.87
C PRO A 48 -5.48 -10.11 -11.50
N PHE A 49 -6.35 -9.11 -11.64
CA PHE A 49 -7.78 -9.29 -11.41
C PHE A 49 -8.35 -10.36 -12.35
N LYS A 50 -8.98 -11.37 -11.78
CA LYS A 50 -9.51 -12.52 -12.49
C LYS A 50 -11.04 -12.43 -12.52
N ALA A 51 -11.56 -11.60 -13.43
CA ALA A 51 -13.00 -11.40 -13.57
C ALA A 51 -13.79 -12.67 -13.94
N ASP A 52 -13.08 -13.63 -14.55
CA ASP A 52 -13.67 -14.88 -15.08
C ASP A 52 -13.79 -15.98 -14.01
N LEU A 53 -13.34 -15.74 -12.79
CA LEU A 53 -13.47 -16.72 -11.73
C LEU A 53 -14.92 -16.86 -11.26
N PRO A 54 -15.30 -18.06 -10.79
CA PRO A 54 -16.63 -18.28 -10.29
C PRO A 54 -16.95 -17.34 -9.12
N LYS A 55 -18.16 -16.77 -9.16
CA LYS A 55 -18.69 -15.95 -8.04
C LYS A 55 -19.35 -16.89 -7.06
N ALA A 56 -18.86 -16.90 -5.84
CA ALA A 56 -19.31 -17.79 -4.77
C ALA A 56 -20.34 -17.12 -3.82
N GLY A 57 -20.85 -15.93 -4.21
CA GLY A 57 -21.81 -15.18 -3.41
C GLY A 57 -21.15 -14.29 -2.35
N ALA A 58 -21.83 -14.06 -1.22
CA ALA A 58 -21.32 -13.23 -0.15
C ALA A 58 -20.30 -14.00 0.70
N ALA A 59 -19.22 -13.30 1.09
CA ALA A 59 -18.30 -13.81 2.09
C ALA A 59 -18.95 -13.76 3.47
N ASP A 60 -18.60 -14.71 4.32
CA ASP A 60 -18.92 -14.63 5.74
C ASP A 60 -17.96 -13.65 6.43
N GLY A 61 -18.17 -12.38 6.13
CA GLY A 61 -17.33 -11.27 6.57
C GLY A 61 -17.98 -9.92 6.31
N VAL A 62 -17.39 -8.88 6.83
CA VAL A 62 -17.87 -7.51 6.65
C VAL A 62 -16.69 -6.55 6.45
N ALA A 63 -16.86 -5.59 5.56
CA ALA A 63 -15.94 -4.48 5.38
C ALA A 63 -16.55 -3.19 5.96
N ARG A 64 -15.77 -2.48 6.78
CA ARG A 64 -16.10 -1.14 7.25
C ARG A 64 -15.15 -0.16 6.56
N LEU A 65 -15.73 0.84 5.90
CA LEU A 65 -14.98 1.84 5.13
C LEU A 65 -14.89 3.12 5.95
N ASP A 66 -13.69 3.51 6.32
CA ASP A 66 -13.43 4.77 7.01
C ASP A 66 -12.64 5.70 6.08
N TYR A 67 -13.34 6.72 5.56
CA TYR A 67 -12.76 7.70 4.66
C TYR A 67 -11.93 8.75 5.38
N THR A 68 -12.16 8.97 6.67
CA THR A 68 -11.38 9.90 7.50
C THR A 68 -10.00 9.33 7.78
N LEU A 69 -9.96 8.05 8.16
CA LEU A 69 -8.71 7.32 8.42
C LEU A 69 -8.10 6.71 7.15
N GLU A 70 -8.80 6.78 6.02
CA GLU A 70 -8.38 6.18 4.74
C GLU A 70 -8.10 4.66 4.87
N VAL A 71 -9.02 3.92 5.49
CA VAL A 71 -8.85 2.48 5.71
C VAL A 71 -10.08 1.66 5.31
N VAL A 72 -9.81 0.43 4.89
CA VAL A 72 -10.78 -0.67 4.83
C VAL A 72 -10.51 -1.57 6.04
N GLN A 73 -11.49 -1.72 6.90
CA GLN A 73 -11.46 -2.66 8.01
C GLN A 73 -12.23 -3.90 7.62
N LEU A 74 -11.52 -4.97 7.32
CA LEU A 74 -12.09 -6.26 6.91
C LEU A 74 -12.14 -7.21 8.11
N THR A 75 -13.33 -7.70 8.45
CA THR A 75 -13.52 -8.68 9.52
C THR A 75 -13.92 -10.02 8.91
N ASN A 76 -13.18 -11.06 9.23
CA ASN A 76 -13.56 -12.44 8.93
C ASN A 76 -14.54 -12.90 10.02
N LEU A 77 -15.80 -13.13 9.66
CA LEU A 77 -16.83 -13.59 10.59
C LEU A 77 -16.99 -15.11 10.57
N SER A 78 -16.32 -15.80 9.65
CA SER A 78 -16.39 -17.25 9.57
C SER A 78 -15.64 -17.92 10.73
N SER A 79 -15.91 -19.20 10.94
CA SER A 79 -15.19 -20.04 11.90
C SER A 79 -13.78 -20.45 11.42
N GLU A 80 -13.46 -20.19 10.14
CA GLU A 80 -12.22 -20.59 9.50
C GLU A 80 -11.31 -19.41 9.24
N GLN A 81 -10.02 -19.64 9.30
CA GLN A 81 -9.00 -18.70 8.85
C GLN A 81 -9.07 -18.55 7.31
N TRP A 82 -8.93 -17.33 6.83
CA TRP A 82 -8.77 -17.07 5.41
C TRP A 82 -7.29 -16.93 5.07
N ASP A 83 -6.78 -17.81 4.24
CA ASP A 83 -5.39 -17.80 3.77
C ASP A 83 -5.32 -17.25 2.34
N GLU A 84 -4.20 -16.62 2.01
CA GLU A 84 -3.86 -16.13 0.67
C GLU A 84 -4.97 -15.30 0.01
N VAL A 85 -5.48 -14.33 0.76
CA VAL A 85 -6.62 -13.52 0.34
C VAL A 85 -6.17 -12.33 -0.51
N GLU A 86 -6.71 -12.21 -1.70
CA GLU A 86 -6.64 -10.95 -2.44
C GLU A 86 -7.89 -10.13 -2.13
N VAL A 87 -7.71 -8.94 -1.55
CA VAL A 87 -8.82 -8.01 -1.27
C VAL A 87 -8.90 -7.01 -2.41
N TRP A 88 -10.02 -6.99 -3.09
CA TRP A 88 -10.31 -6.16 -4.25
C TRP A 88 -11.30 -5.05 -3.91
N VAL A 89 -11.00 -3.84 -4.38
CA VAL A 89 -11.87 -2.66 -4.24
C VAL A 89 -12.24 -2.18 -5.64
N ASN A 90 -13.55 -2.07 -5.90
CA ASN A 90 -14.11 -1.67 -7.19
C ASN A 90 -13.64 -2.53 -8.38
N GLY A 91 -13.21 -3.77 -8.15
CA GLY A 91 -12.61 -4.61 -9.18
C GLY A 91 -11.35 -4.03 -9.84
N LYS A 92 -10.72 -3.07 -9.19
CA LYS A 92 -9.59 -2.32 -9.76
C LYS A 92 -8.37 -2.26 -8.87
N TYR A 93 -8.56 -2.03 -7.59
CA TYR A 93 -7.48 -1.90 -6.62
C TYR A 93 -7.35 -3.17 -5.80
N VAL A 94 -6.15 -3.70 -5.67
CA VAL A 94 -5.89 -4.96 -4.98
C VAL A 94 -4.85 -4.79 -3.87
N VAL A 95 -5.04 -5.54 -2.79
CA VAL A 95 -4.00 -5.84 -1.80
C VAL A 95 -4.03 -7.32 -1.47
N TYR A 96 -2.85 -7.92 -1.39
CA TYR A 96 -2.69 -9.29 -0.94
C TYR A 96 -2.52 -9.33 0.58
N VAL A 97 -3.29 -10.20 1.24
CA VAL A 97 -3.25 -10.45 2.67
C VAL A 97 -2.97 -11.93 2.91
N PRO A 98 -1.79 -12.28 3.43
CA PRO A 98 -1.41 -13.69 3.61
C PRO A 98 -2.39 -14.48 4.45
N LYS A 99 -2.96 -13.81 5.49
CA LYS A 99 -3.84 -14.46 6.46
C LYS A 99 -4.79 -13.48 7.13
N ILE A 100 -6.07 -13.90 7.29
CA ILE A 100 -7.05 -13.23 8.13
C ILE A 100 -7.67 -14.28 9.04
N GLU A 101 -7.34 -14.24 10.32
CA GLU A 101 -7.80 -15.22 11.32
C GLU A 101 -9.31 -15.12 11.53
N ALA A 102 -9.94 -16.24 11.91
CA ALA A 102 -11.37 -16.30 12.25
C ALA A 102 -11.71 -15.30 13.35
N GLY A 103 -12.82 -14.58 13.19
CA GLY A 103 -13.26 -13.56 14.14
C GLY A 103 -12.36 -12.34 14.27
N ARG A 104 -11.33 -12.20 13.43
CA ARG A 104 -10.37 -11.09 13.52
C ARG A 104 -10.62 -10.02 12.47
N LEU A 105 -10.33 -8.78 12.89
CA LEU A 105 -10.34 -7.60 12.05
C LEU A 105 -8.95 -7.35 11.49
N ARG A 106 -8.89 -7.05 10.18
CA ARG A 106 -7.69 -6.60 9.49
C ARG A 106 -7.89 -5.19 8.98
N THR A 107 -7.05 -4.25 9.41
CA THR A 107 -7.07 -2.88 8.91
C THR A 107 -6.11 -2.73 7.74
N LEU A 108 -6.63 -2.27 6.61
CA LEU A 108 -5.91 -2.09 5.35
C LEU A 108 -5.99 -0.62 4.95
N ASN A 109 -4.87 0.08 4.93
CA ASN A 109 -4.83 1.48 4.51
C ASN A 109 -5.06 1.59 3.00
N PHE A 110 -5.76 2.63 2.52
CA PHE A 110 -6.02 2.86 1.09
C PHE A 110 -4.73 2.90 0.25
N LYS A 111 -3.63 3.34 0.86
CA LYS A 111 -2.30 3.36 0.21
C LYS A 111 -1.68 1.99 0.00
N MET A 112 -2.22 0.93 0.61
CA MET A 112 -1.77 -0.45 0.39
C MET A 112 -2.40 -1.06 -0.86
N PHE A 113 -3.49 -0.48 -1.37
CA PHE A 113 -4.18 -0.96 -2.54
C PHE A 113 -3.66 -0.27 -3.79
N TYR A 114 -3.30 -1.03 -4.81
CA TYR A 114 -2.79 -0.51 -6.07
C TYR A 114 -3.57 -1.04 -7.26
N ASP A 115 -3.78 -0.17 -8.26
CA ASP A 115 -4.20 -0.59 -9.60
C ASP A 115 -2.99 -0.97 -10.46
N GLY A 116 -3.23 -1.54 -11.64
CA GLY A 116 -2.17 -1.94 -12.58
C GLY A 116 -1.28 -0.80 -13.10
N ARG A 117 -1.59 0.47 -12.75
CA ARG A 117 -0.80 1.64 -13.11
C ARG A 117 -0.05 2.24 -11.93
N GLY A 118 -0.16 1.64 -10.74
CA GLY A 118 0.47 2.13 -9.54
C GLY A 118 -0.30 3.20 -8.78
N ASN A 119 -1.54 3.46 -9.15
CA ASN A 119 -2.36 4.40 -8.40
C ASN A 119 -2.99 3.70 -7.20
N THR A 120 -3.08 4.39 -6.10
CA THR A 120 -3.80 3.93 -4.90
C THR A 120 -5.27 4.35 -4.94
N ILE A 121 -6.08 3.84 -4.03
CA ILE A 121 -7.46 4.29 -3.87
C ILE A 121 -7.45 5.82 -3.65
N PRO A 122 -8.13 6.60 -4.51
CA PRO A 122 -8.10 8.05 -4.40
C PRO A 122 -8.86 8.52 -3.16
N LYS A 123 -8.39 9.61 -2.57
CA LYS A 123 -9.09 10.27 -1.48
C LYS A 123 -10.51 10.64 -1.88
N SER A 124 -11.44 10.57 -0.93
CA SER A 124 -12.79 11.07 -1.15
C SER A 124 -12.74 12.57 -1.48
N VAL A 125 -13.44 12.96 -2.52
CA VAL A 125 -13.63 14.38 -2.86
C VAL A 125 -15.11 14.71 -2.68
N ASN A 126 -15.39 15.80 -1.99
CA ASN A 126 -16.76 16.26 -1.70
C ASN A 126 -17.61 15.26 -0.89
N GLY A 127 -16.97 14.45 -0.03
CA GLY A 127 -17.67 13.50 0.85
C GLY A 127 -18.33 12.31 0.13
N GLN A 128 -18.17 12.18 -1.19
CA GLN A 128 -18.77 11.08 -1.93
C GLN A 128 -17.97 9.79 -1.73
N PRO A 129 -18.62 8.68 -1.35
CA PRO A 129 -17.95 7.40 -1.23
C PRO A 129 -17.44 6.96 -2.60
N ARG A 130 -16.14 6.66 -2.69
CA ARG A 130 -15.52 6.19 -3.93
C ARG A 130 -15.40 4.67 -4.02
N ILE A 131 -15.64 3.99 -2.91
CA ILE A 131 -15.68 2.54 -2.85
C ILE A 131 -17.12 2.10 -3.01
N GLN A 132 -17.38 1.39 -4.10
CA GLN A 132 -18.70 0.84 -4.44
C GLN A 132 -18.79 -0.64 -4.11
N SER A 133 -17.67 -1.36 -4.19
CA SER A 133 -17.62 -2.79 -3.91
C SER A 133 -16.32 -3.17 -3.23
N VAL A 134 -16.42 -4.12 -2.32
CA VAL A 134 -15.30 -4.84 -1.74
C VAL A 134 -15.52 -6.31 -2.03
N GLN A 135 -14.51 -6.97 -2.55
CA GLN A 135 -14.53 -8.38 -2.89
C GLN A 135 -13.28 -9.04 -2.34
N ILE A 136 -13.36 -10.32 -2.08
CA ILE A 136 -12.20 -11.13 -1.78
C ILE A 136 -12.10 -12.28 -2.78
N LEU A 137 -10.88 -12.53 -3.24
CA LEU A 137 -10.54 -13.72 -3.98
C LEU A 137 -9.82 -14.67 -3.03
N ARG A 138 -10.37 -15.86 -2.85
CA ARG A 138 -9.76 -16.96 -2.09
C ARG A 138 -10.24 -18.30 -2.66
N ASN A 139 -9.42 -19.33 -2.52
CA ASN A 139 -9.75 -20.70 -2.96
C ASN A 139 -10.27 -20.76 -4.40
N GLY A 140 -9.75 -19.91 -5.30
CA GLY A 140 -10.15 -19.88 -6.70
C GLY A 140 -11.54 -19.28 -6.99
N ALA A 141 -12.18 -18.61 -6.04
CA ALA A 141 -13.49 -17.99 -6.21
C ALA A 141 -13.56 -16.56 -5.67
N ILE A 142 -14.42 -15.75 -6.27
CA ILE A 142 -14.68 -14.36 -5.87
C ILE A 142 -15.91 -14.33 -4.95
N TYR A 143 -15.74 -13.67 -3.80
CA TYR A 143 -16.81 -13.45 -2.83
C TYR A 143 -17.04 -11.95 -2.67
N ASP A 144 -18.29 -11.52 -2.71
CA ASP A 144 -18.65 -10.15 -2.37
C ASP A 144 -18.63 -9.96 -0.85
N VAL A 145 -18.02 -8.88 -0.40
CA VAL A 145 -17.97 -8.55 1.03
C VAL A 145 -18.96 -7.43 1.30
N PRO A 146 -20.00 -7.68 2.10
CA PRO A 146 -20.90 -6.62 2.56
C PRO A 146 -20.12 -5.48 3.18
N SER A 147 -20.35 -4.25 2.70
CA SER A 147 -19.60 -3.09 3.16
C SER A 147 -20.50 -2.02 3.78
N LYS A 148 -19.99 -1.35 4.82
CA LYS A 148 -20.64 -0.22 5.50
C LYS A 148 -19.66 0.94 5.63
N ILE A 149 -20.18 2.17 5.50
CA ILE A 149 -19.38 3.37 5.77
C ILE A 149 -19.34 3.58 7.29
N ALA A 150 -18.15 3.86 7.82
CA ALA A 150 -17.98 4.33 9.18
C ALA A 150 -18.50 5.77 9.27
N ILE A 151 -19.45 6.00 10.16
CA ILE A 151 -20.02 7.31 10.50
C ILE A 151 -19.28 7.84 11.72
#